data_f86a23f245106c12cf59032ccf4a9e2d
#
_entry.id   f86a23f245106c12cf59032ccf4a9e2d
#
_cell.length_a   1.000
_cell.length_b   1.000
_cell.length_c   1.000
_cell.angle_alpha   90.00
_cell.angle_beta   90.00
_cell.angle_gamma   90.00
#
_symmetry.space_group_name_H-M   'P 1'
#
loop_
_entity.id
_entity.type
_entity.pdbx_description
1 polymer ?
#
loop_
_entity_poly.entity_id
_entity_poly.type
_entity_poly.pdbx_seq_one_letter_code
_entity_poly.pdbx_strand_id
1 'polypeptide(L)'
;MDEAIQIVNAIKKGQISPIYFLYGEEAYFIDKISDYIAAKVLTEEEKGFNQMVLYGRDVTIEDIIGNAKRYPMMAERQVVIVKEAQHLSRTIENLCSYADNPQMSTVLVICYKYKKLDKRKKLHKIVKKNGVIFESKKLYENQVSDWLRKHLLSRGYSISHKAANLLVEYLGTDLSKISKELEKLKLALPQQTEITPEHIEEHIGISKDYNNF
;
A
#
# COMPACT_ATOMS: atom_id res chain seq x y z
N MET A 1 6.73 1.16 -8.32
CA MET A 1 6.16 2.50 -8.02
C MET A 1 5.06 2.87 -9.01
N ASP A 2 5.34 2.93 -10.29
CA ASP A 2 4.35 3.34 -11.31
C ASP A 2 3.13 2.42 -11.36
N GLU A 3 3.32 1.11 -11.15
CA GLU A 3 2.23 0.14 -11.06
C GLU A 3 1.28 0.40 -9.88
N ALA A 4 1.79 0.79 -8.70
CA ALA A 4 0.94 1.15 -7.57
C ALA A 4 0.06 2.38 -7.87
N ILE A 5 0.64 3.37 -8.55
CA ILE A 5 -0.09 4.57 -9.00
C ILE A 5 -1.15 4.18 -10.06
N GLN A 6 -0.82 3.28 -10.98
CA GLN A 6 -1.76 2.79 -11.99
C GLN A 6 -2.96 2.07 -11.34
N ILE A 7 -2.72 1.22 -10.34
CA ILE A 7 -3.78 0.54 -9.59
C ILE A 7 -4.71 1.56 -8.93
N VAL A 8 -4.16 2.54 -8.20
CA VAL A 8 -4.95 3.60 -7.57
C VAL A 8 -5.75 4.40 -8.59
N ASN A 9 -5.15 4.74 -9.74
CA ASN A 9 -5.83 5.48 -10.79
C ASN A 9 -6.93 4.66 -11.48
N ALA A 10 -6.76 3.35 -11.62
CA ALA A 10 -7.81 2.45 -12.11
C ALA A 10 -9.02 2.45 -11.16
N ILE A 11 -8.77 2.32 -9.85
CA ILE A 11 -9.81 2.38 -8.83
C ILE A 11 -10.55 3.73 -8.85
N LYS A 12 -9.81 4.86 -9.00
CA LYS A 12 -10.41 6.21 -9.16
C LYS A 12 -11.37 6.31 -10.33
N LYS A 13 -11.10 5.58 -11.40
CA LYS A 13 -11.95 5.52 -12.60
C LYS A 13 -13.09 4.50 -12.48
N GLY A 14 -13.31 3.90 -11.30
CA GLY A 14 -14.34 2.89 -11.08
C GLY A 14 -13.97 1.48 -11.60
N GLN A 15 -12.73 1.28 -12.06
CA GLN A 15 -12.24 -0.03 -12.49
C GLN A 15 -11.80 -0.84 -11.26
N ILE A 16 -12.76 -1.47 -10.60
CA ILE A 16 -12.55 -2.19 -9.35
C ILE A 16 -12.54 -3.70 -9.65
N SER A 17 -11.47 -4.37 -9.26
CA SER A 17 -11.30 -5.81 -9.39
C SER A 17 -11.83 -6.56 -8.16
N PRO A 18 -12.30 -7.81 -8.30
CA PRO A 18 -12.81 -8.58 -7.16
C PRO A 18 -11.70 -9.07 -6.22
N ILE A 19 -10.44 -9.13 -6.68
CA ILE A 19 -9.30 -9.53 -5.86
C ILE A 19 -8.12 -8.60 -6.13
N TYR A 20 -7.49 -8.15 -5.04
CA TYR A 20 -6.18 -7.48 -5.02
C TYR A 20 -5.23 -8.31 -4.14
N PHE A 21 -4.24 -8.95 -4.73
CA PHE A 21 -3.20 -9.66 -4.01
C PHE A 21 -1.91 -8.83 -4.04
N LEU A 22 -1.65 -8.16 -2.92
CA LEU A 22 -0.56 -7.20 -2.76
C LEU A 22 0.55 -7.87 -1.93
N TYR A 23 1.72 -8.09 -2.52
CA TYR A 23 2.80 -8.81 -1.84
C TYR A 23 4.17 -8.17 -2.09
N GLY A 24 5.15 -8.51 -1.26
CA GLY A 24 6.54 -8.10 -1.47
C GLY A 24 7.21 -7.50 -0.25
N GLU A 25 8.43 -7.03 -0.46
CA GLU A 25 9.32 -6.58 0.61
C GLU A 25 9.00 -5.16 1.09
N GLU A 26 8.47 -4.28 0.21
CA GLU A 26 8.13 -2.91 0.55
C GLU A 26 6.67 -2.80 1.00
N ALA A 27 6.46 -2.69 2.31
CA ALA A 27 5.13 -2.63 2.91
C ALA A 27 4.38 -1.33 2.57
N TYR A 28 5.09 -0.23 2.33
CA TYR A 28 4.51 1.09 2.11
C TYR A 28 3.48 1.11 0.98
N PHE A 29 3.83 0.56 -0.19
CA PHE A 29 2.90 0.57 -1.33
C PHE A 29 1.72 -0.38 -1.14
N ILE A 30 1.93 -1.52 -0.44
CA ILE A 30 0.86 -2.44 -0.07
C ILE A 30 -0.17 -1.73 0.81
N ASP A 31 0.31 -1.02 1.85
CA ASP A 31 -0.56 -0.26 2.73
C ASP A 31 -1.27 0.88 2.00
N LYS A 32 -0.57 1.64 1.15
CA LYS A 32 -1.19 2.74 0.39
C LYS A 32 -2.32 2.28 -0.53
N ILE A 33 -2.17 1.16 -1.23
CA ILE A 33 -3.23 0.61 -2.08
C ILE A 33 -4.40 0.11 -1.20
N SER A 34 -4.10 -0.66 -0.17
CA SER A 34 -5.11 -1.21 0.75
C SER A 34 -5.91 -0.11 1.46
N ASP A 35 -5.23 0.93 1.97
CA ASP A 35 -5.87 2.05 2.66
C ASP A 35 -6.69 2.91 1.68
N TYR A 36 -6.23 3.03 0.42
CA TYR A 36 -7.00 3.71 -0.61
C TYR A 36 -8.30 2.96 -0.93
N ILE A 37 -8.24 1.62 -1.07
CA ILE A 37 -9.43 0.77 -1.27
C ILE A 37 -10.39 0.94 -0.08
N ALA A 38 -9.89 0.83 1.16
CA ALA A 38 -10.67 0.99 2.39
C ALA A 38 -11.37 2.37 2.47
N ALA A 39 -10.71 3.42 1.97
CA ALA A 39 -11.23 4.78 2.06
C ALA A 39 -12.23 5.14 0.94
N LYS A 40 -12.12 4.50 -0.26
CA LYS A 40 -12.74 5.04 -1.47
C LYS A 40 -13.68 4.09 -2.21
N VAL A 41 -13.70 2.81 -1.89
CA VAL A 41 -14.57 1.84 -2.59
C VAL A 41 -16.01 1.87 -2.08
N LEU A 42 -16.18 2.17 -0.80
CA LEU A 42 -17.49 2.31 -0.13
C LEU A 42 -17.68 3.73 0.38
N THR A 43 -18.93 4.17 0.47
CA THR A 43 -19.29 5.39 1.19
C THR A 43 -19.15 5.19 2.71
N GLU A 44 -19.13 6.26 3.48
CA GLU A 44 -18.98 6.16 4.94
C GLU A 44 -20.17 5.38 5.57
N GLU A 45 -21.37 5.54 5.02
CA GLU A 45 -22.58 4.85 5.49
C GLU A 45 -22.53 3.34 5.18
N GLU A 46 -21.95 2.96 4.03
CA GLU A 46 -21.84 1.55 3.62
C GLU A 46 -20.78 0.79 4.42
N LYS A 47 -19.72 1.47 4.87
CA LYS A 47 -18.57 0.83 5.56
C LYS A 47 -18.98 0.06 6.81
N GLY A 48 -19.93 0.56 7.57
CA GLY A 48 -20.37 -0.06 8.82
C GLY A 48 -20.82 -1.52 8.68
N PHE A 49 -21.44 -1.88 7.54
CA PHE A 49 -21.95 -3.22 7.28
C PHE A 49 -21.17 -4.00 6.23
N ASN A 50 -20.45 -3.29 5.35
CA ASN A 50 -19.85 -3.88 4.15
C ASN A 50 -18.32 -3.81 4.12
N GLN A 51 -17.66 -3.25 5.15
CA GLN A 51 -16.21 -3.25 5.24
C GLN A 51 -15.75 -4.10 6.43
N MET A 52 -14.85 -5.04 6.16
CA MET A 52 -14.27 -5.90 7.16
C MET A 52 -12.75 -5.89 7.04
N VAL A 53 -12.07 -5.73 8.18
CA VAL A 53 -10.61 -5.87 8.29
C VAL A 53 -10.29 -7.08 9.13
N LEU A 54 -9.58 -8.02 8.54
CA LEU A 54 -9.13 -9.27 9.17
C LEU A 54 -7.60 -9.24 9.31
N TYR A 55 -7.08 -9.93 10.32
CA TYR A 55 -5.63 -10.09 10.50
C TYR A 55 -5.24 -11.54 10.29
N GLY A 56 -4.22 -11.78 9.47
CA GLY A 56 -3.82 -13.13 9.08
C GLY A 56 -3.36 -14.05 10.22
N ARG A 57 -3.09 -13.49 11.41
CA ARG A 57 -2.80 -14.28 12.62
C ARG A 57 -4.05 -14.80 13.33
N ASP A 58 -5.21 -14.16 13.08
CA ASP A 58 -6.44 -14.37 13.86
C ASP A 58 -7.50 -15.13 13.05
N VAL A 59 -7.22 -15.44 11.77
CA VAL A 59 -8.16 -16.07 10.83
C VAL A 59 -7.51 -17.18 10.02
N THR A 60 -8.34 -18.09 9.50
CA THR A 60 -7.95 -19.11 8.53
C THR A 60 -8.28 -18.64 7.10
N ILE A 61 -7.80 -19.37 6.09
CA ILE A 61 -8.20 -19.12 4.69
C ILE A 61 -9.69 -19.40 4.48
N GLU A 62 -10.22 -20.40 5.17
CA GLU A 62 -11.64 -20.75 5.15
C GLU A 62 -12.51 -19.62 5.69
N ASP A 63 -12.10 -18.95 6.77
CA ASP A 63 -12.79 -17.77 7.31
C ASP A 63 -12.78 -16.62 6.32
N ILE A 64 -11.64 -16.37 5.68
CA ILE A 64 -11.51 -15.32 4.66
C ILE A 64 -12.46 -15.60 3.49
N ILE A 65 -12.46 -16.84 2.98
CA ILE A 65 -13.35 -17.25 1.88
C ILE A 65 -14.81 -17.16 2.29
N GLY A 66 -15.16 -17.59 3.49
CA GLY A 66 -16.50 -17.49 4.04
C GLY A 66 -17.00 -16.05 4.06
N ASN A 67 -16.19 -15.11 4.55
CA ASN A 67 -16.53 -13.69 4.54
C ASN A 67 -16.58 -13.11 3.12
N ALA A 68 -15.65 -13.47 2.25
CA ALA A 68 -15.58 -12.96 0.88
C ALA A 68 -16.77 -13.43 0.00
N LYS A 69 -17.41 -14.55 0.33
CA LYS A 69 -18.60 -15.09 -0.37
C LYS A 69 -19.92 -14.49 0.12
N ARG A 70 -19.93 -13.66 1.15
CA ARG A 70 -21.15 -13.00 1.62
C ARG A 70 -21.60 -11.95 0.60
N TYR A 71 -22.89 -11.68 0.58
CA TYR A 71 -23.44 -10.57 -0.21
C TYR A 71 -23.40 -9.27 0.60
N PRO A 72 -23.16 -8.13 -0.05
CA PRO A 72 -23.22 -6.84 0.61
C PRO A 72 -24.64 -6.54 1.12
N MET A 73 -24.71 -5.77 2.20
CA MET A 73 -25.99 -5.31 2.79
C MET A 73 -26.29 -3.89 2.31
N MET A 74 -27.36 -3.70 1.56
CA MET A 74 -27.83 -2.38 1.07
C MET A 74 -26.74 -1.59 0.32
N ALA A 75 -25.81 -2.27 -0.35
CA ALA A 75 -24.72 -1.70 -1.12
C ALA A 75 -24.42 -2.57 -2.35
N GLU A 76 -23.76 -2.01 -3.35
CA GLU A 76 -23.34 -2.76 -4.54
C GLU A 76 -22.18 -3.73 -4.24
N ARG A 77 -21.36 -3.38 -3.25
CA ARG A 77 -20.11 -4.10 -2.94
C ARG A 77 -19.86 -4.21 -1.45
N GLN A 78 -19.08 -5.23 -1.09
CA GLN A 78 -18.39 -5.30 0.20
C GLN A 78 -16.88 -5.30 0.00
N VAL A 79 -16.15 -4.88 1.02
CA VAL A 79 -14.68 -4.86 1.04
C VAL A 79 -14.19 -5.73 2.20
N VAL A 80 -13.37 -6.73 1.89
CA VAL A 80 -12.71 -7.59 2.87
C VAL A 80 -11.20 -7.40 2.74
N ILE A 81 -10.58 -6.84 3.77
CA ILE A 81 -9.13 -6.56 3.79
C ILE A 81 -8.47 -7.51 4.76
N VAL A 82 -7.50 -8.28 4.28
CA VAL A 82 -6.69 -9.18 5.10
C VAL A 82 -5.33 -8.55 5.32
N LYS A 83 -5.13 -7.92 6.48
CA LYS A 83 -3.84 -7.39 6.91
C LYS A 83 -2.94 -8.54 7.41
N GLU A 84 -1.62 -8.37 7.29
CA GLU A 84 -0.63 -9.35 7.75
C GLU A 84 -0.85 -10.78 7.24
N ALA A 85 -1.30 -10.93 6.00
CA ALA A 85 -1.58 -12.23 5.38
C ALA A 85 -0.35 -13.14 5.25
N GLN A 86 0.87 -12.65 5.47
CA GLN A 86 2.09 -13.46 5.54
C GLN A 86 2.07 -14.52 6.65
N HIS A 87 1.22 -14.37 7.67
CA HIS A 87 1.02 -15.38 8.70
C HIS A 87 0.31 -16.64 8.15
N LEU A 88 -0.44 -16.49 7.07
CA LEU A 88 -1.12 -17.58 6.36
C LEU A 88 -0.26 -18.23 5.26
N SER A 89 1.05 -17.98 5.23
CA SER A 89 1.93 -18.42 4.14
C SER A 89 1.92 -19.93 3.86
N ARG A 90 1.62 -20.77 4.86
CA ARG A 90 1.54 -22.24 4.70
C ARG A 90 0.27 -22.68 3.97
N THR A 91 -0.82 -21.93 4.14
CA THR A 91 -2.17 -22.27 3.63
C THR A 91 -2.65 -21.32 2.54
N ILE A 92 -1.87 -20.30 2.17
CA ILE A 92 -2.26 -19.23 1.24
C ILE A 92 -2.73 -19.77 -0.12
N GLU A 93 -2.20 -20.90 -0.56
CA GLU A 93 -2.58 -21.57 -1.81
C GLU A 93 -4.05 -22.06 -1.80
N ASN A 94 -4.64 -22.31 -0.63
CA ASN A 94 -6.05 -22.69 -0.51
C ASN A 94 -6.99 -21.59 -1.00
N LEU A 95 -6.51 -20.34 -1.08
CA LEU A 95 -7.25 -19.22 -1.66
C LEU A 95 -7.58 -19.44 -3.15
N CYS A 96 -6.89 -20.36 -3.83
CA CYS A 96 -7.19 -20.73 -5.22
C CYS A 96 -8.66 -21.10 -5.44
N SER A 97 -9.30 -21.74 -4.46
CA SER A 97 -10.70 -22.17 -4.56
C SER A 97 -11.69 -21.00 -4.69
N TYR A 98 -11.35 -19.86 -4.08
CA TYR A 98 -12.12 -18.61 -4.22
C TYR A 98 -11.66 -17.79 -5.42
N ALA A 99 -10.34 -17.70 -5.62
CA ALA A 99 -9.75 -16.85 -6.66
C ALA A 99 -10.10 -17.30 -8.08
N ASP A 100 -10.44 -18.59 -8.28
CA ASP A 100 -10.84 -19.15 -9.59
C ASP A 100 -12.23 -18.65 -10.04
N ASN A 101 -13.14 -18.43 -9.10
CA ASN A 101 -14.47 -17.86 -9.34
C ASN A 101 -14.84 -16.88 -8.21
N PRO A 102 -14.25 -15.67 -8.20
CA PRO A 102 -14.47 -14.72 -7.12
C PRO A 102 -15.87 -14.12 -7.15
N GLN A 103 -16.41 -13.81 -5.98
CA GLN A 103 -17.66 -13.06 -5.85
C GLN A 103 -17.48 -11.65 -6.39
N MET A 104 -18.18 -11.29 -7.46
CA MET A 104 -17.99 -10.00 -8.15
C MET A 104 -18.45 -8.78 -7.35
N SER A 105 -19.36 -8.98 -6.38
CA SER A 105 -19.77 -7.95 -5.42
C SER A 105 -18.84 -7.80 -4.22
N THR A 106 -17.73 -8.55 -4.19
CA THR A 106 -16.72 -8.47 -3.12
C THR A 106 -15.41 -7.90 -3.67
N VAL A 107 -14.78 -7.03 -2.92
CA VAL A 107 -13.39 -6.58 -3.14
C VAL A 107 -12.53 -7.20 -2.04
N LEU A 108 -11.87 -8.31 -2.36
CA LEU A 108 -10.95 -8.99 -1.45
C LEU A 108 -9.54 -8.46 -1.62
N VAL A 109 -8.97 -7.91 -0.55
CA VAL A 109 -7.60 -7.35 -0.53
C VAL A 109 -6.72 -8.19 0.37
N ILE A 110 -5.69 -8.82 -0.18
CA ILE A 110 -4.71 -9.62 0.55
C ILE A 110 -3.41 -8.82 0.68
N CYS A 111 -3.06 -8.39 1.90
CA CYS A 111 -1.81 -7.69 2.21
C CYS A 111 -0.76 -8.71 2.70
N TYR A 112 0.04 -9.24 1.78
CA TYR A 112 1.04 -10.29 2.03
C TYR A 112 2.43 -9.68 2.07
N LYS A 113 2.80 -9.10 3.21
CA LYS A 113 4.02 -8.30 3.41
C LYS A 113 5.25 -9.17 3.67
N TYR A 114 6.43 -8.65 3.32
CA TYR A 114 7.75 -9.20 3.62
C TYR A 114 8.01 -10.61 3.07
N LYS A 115 7.15 -11.10 2.19
CA LYS A 115 7.29 -12.42 1.56
C LYS A 115 7.08 -12.31 0.06
N LYS A 116 7.72 -13.24 -0.66
CA LYS A 116 7.54 -13.42 -2.11
C LYS A 116 6.46 -14.44 -2.37
N LEU A 117 5.65 -14.22 -3.39
CA LEU A 117 4.74 -15.21 -3.93
C LEU A 117 5.41 -15.88 -5.14
N ASP A 118 5.51 -17.21 -5.14
CA ASP A 118 6.10 -17.94 -6.28
C ASP A 118 5.18 -17.79 -7.51
N LYS A 119 5.72 -17.14 -8.55
CA LYS A 119 5.00 -16.85 -9.80
C LYS A 119 4.60 -18.11 -10.59
N ARG A 120 5.25 -19.26 -10.31
CA ARG A 120 4.93 -20.56 -10.93
C ARG A 120 3.70 -21.21 -10.33
N LYS A 121 3.35 -20.87 -9.09
CA LYS A 121 2.25 -21.46 -8.36
C LYS A 121 0.87 -21.09 -8.93
N LYS A 122 -0.10 -21.97 -8.66
CA LYS A 122 -1.46 -21.86 -9.17
C LYS A 122 -2.14 -20.56 -8.74
N LEU A 123 -2.02 -20.17 -7.48
CA LEU A 123 -2.61 -18.95 -6.94
C LEU A 123 -2.18 -17.70 -7.72
N HIS A 124 -0.87 -17.54 -7.98
CA HIS A 124 -0.39 -16.38 -8.74
C HIS A 124 -1.04 -16.29 -10.13
N LYS A 125 -1.11 -17.43 -10.85
CA LYS A 125 -1.69 -17.48 -12.21
C LYS A 125 -3.18 -17.16 -12.21
N ILE A 126 -3.93 -17.69 -11.24
CA ILE A 126 -5.37 -17.46 -11.11
C ILE A 126 -5.67 -16.00 -10.75
N VAL A 127 -4.98 -15.45 -9.74
CA VAL A 127 -5.21 -14.05 -9.35
C VAL A 127 -4.82 -13.11 -10.49
N LYS A 128 -3.75 -13.39 -11.23
CA LYS A 128 -3.37 -12.59 -12.41
C LYS A 128 -4.45 -12.58 -13.50
N LYS A 129 -5.21 -13.68 -13.64
CA LYS A 129 -6.30 -13.80 -14.62
C LYS A 129 -7.56 -13.07 -14.15
N ASN A 130 -7.93 -13.22 -12.88
CA ASN A 130 -9.25 -12.83 -12.36
C ASN A 130 -9.22 -11.58 -11.46
N GLY A 131 -8.08 -10.97 -11.25
CA GLY A 131 -7.92 -9.82 -10.36
C GLY A 131 -6.63 -9.04 -10.61
N VAL A 132 -6.16 -8.36 -9.58
CA VAL A 132 -4.91 -7.58 -9.59
C VAL A 132 -3.88 -8.26 -8.72
N ILE A 133 -2.70 -8.50 -9.26
CA ILE A 133 -1.54 -8.97 -8.52
C ILE A 133 -0.45 -7.90 -8.56
N PHE A 134 0.04 -7.49 -7.41
CA PHE A 134 1.04 -6.43 -7.29
C PHE A 134 2.22 -6.87 -6.46
N GLU A 135 3.42 -6.80 -7.04
CA GLU A 135 4.68 -7.07 -6.35
C GLU A 135 5.35 -5.79 -5.90
N SER A 136 5.34 -5.52 -4.60
CA SER A 136 5.98 -4.36 -3.98
C SER A 136 7.45 -4.65 -3.68
N LYS A 137 8.34 -4.15 -4.52
CA LYS A 137 9.79 -4.34 -4.39
C LYS A 137 10.38 -3.24 -3.54
N LYS A 138 11.39 -3.60 -2.73
CA LYS A 138 12.19 -2.62 -1.98
C LYS A 138 12.89 -1.66 -2.94
N LEU A 139 12.89 -0.38 -2.63
CA LEU A 139 13.61 0.63 -3.39
C LEU A 139 15.07 0.73 -2.90
N TYR A 140 15.98 0.95 -3.84
CA TYR A 140 17.36 1.33 -3.54
C TYR A 140 17.44 2.84 -3.25
N GLU A 141 18.51 3.30 -2.62
CA GLU A 141 18.68 4.71 -2.20
C GLU A 141 18.45 5.72 -3.33
N ASN A 142 19.02 5.47 -4.52
CA ASN A 142 18.81 6.32 -5.69
C ASN A 142 17.35 6.38 -6.12
N GLN A 143 16.62 5.26 -6.01
CA GLN A 143 15.19 5.18 -6.33
C GLN A 143 14.33 5.87 -5.26
N VAL A 144 14.78 5.87 -4.00
CA VAL A 144 14.09 6.60 -2.91
C VAL A 144 14.15 8.10 -3.15
N SER A 145 15.31 8.66 -3.58
CA SER A 145 15.43 10.08 -3.92
C SER A 145 14.47 10.48 -5.05
N ASP A 146 14.32 9.64 -6.09
CA ASP A 146 13.37 9.88 -7.18
C ASP A 146 11.91 9.75 -6.72
N TRP A 147 11.63 8.78 -5.85
CA TRP A 147 10.32 8.62 -5.25
C TRP A 147 9.94 9.84 -4.40
N LEU A 148 10.86 10.35 -3.57
CA LEU A 148 10.70 11.56 -2.76
C LEU A 148 10.24 12.76 -3.61
N ARG A 149 10.95 13.02 -4.69
CA ARG A 149 10.63 14.15 -5.60
C ARG A 149 9.23 14.00 -6.19
N LYS A 150 8.90 12.83 -6.76
CA LYS A 150 7.59 12.54 -7.33
C LYS A 150 6.47 12.63 -6.28
N HIS A 151 6.74 12.12 -5.07
CA HIS A 151 5.78 12.11 -3.96
C HIS A 151 5.44 13.53 -3.49
N LEU A 152 6.43 14.41 -3.38
CA LEU A 152 6.26 15.80 -2.98
C LEU A 152 5.62 16.63 -4.09
N LEU A 153 6.06 16.45 -5.35
CA LEU A 153 5.51 17.17 -6.49
C LEU A 153 4.01 16.92 -6.66
N SER A 154 3.55 15.69 -6.46
CA SER A 154 2.12 15.35 -6.51
C SER A 154 1.27 16.03 -5.41
N ARG A 155 1.90 16.68 -4.44
CA ARG A 155 1.30 17.39 -3.31
C ARG A 155 1.57 18.89 -3.32
N GLY A 156 2.14 19.40 -4.41
CA GLY A 156 2.44 20.82 -4.58
C GLY A 156 3.71 21.29 -3.85
N TYR A 157 4.63 20.38 -3.53
CA TYR A 157 5.94 20.70 -2.96
C TYR A 157 7.07 20.25 -3.89
N SER A 158 8.24 20.88 -3.78
CA SER A 158 9.47 20.39 -4.37
C SER A 158 10.52 20.13 -3.28
N ILE A 159 11.61 19.48 -3.64
CA ILE A 159 12.72 19.21 -2.72
C ILE A 159 14.04 19.35 -3.47
N SER A 160 14.99 20.05 -2.87
CA SER A 160 16.33 20.18 -3.42
C SER A 160 17.07 18.83 -3.40
N HIS A 161 18.03 18.66 -4.29
CA HIS A 161 18.82 17.42 -4.37
C HIS A 161 19.55 17.13 -3.05
N LYS A 162 20.10 18.19 -2.41
CA LYS A 162 20.81 18.08 -1.14
C LYS A 162 19.87 17.63 0.00
N ALA A 163 18.67 18.19 0.07
CA ALA A 163 17.67 17.82 1.06
C ALA A 163 17.17 16.38 0.87
N ALA A 164 16.93 15.94 -0.37
CA ALA A 164 16.54 14.57 -0.65
C ALA A 164 17.62 13.57 -0.22
N ASN A 165 18.89 13.86 -0.52
CA ASN A 165 20.01 13.00 -0.10
C ASN A 165 20.17 12.98 1.42
N LEU A 166 20.01 14.11 2.11
CA LEU A 166 20.08 14.20 3.57
C LEU A 166 19.00 13.32 4.23
N LEU A 167 17.77 13.35 3.71
CA LEU A 167 16.70 12.48 4.21
C LEU A 167 17.00 11.00 4.00
N VAL A 168 17.51 10.62 2.83
CA VAL A 168 17.85 9.21 2.54
C VAL A 168 19.04 8.74 3.37
N GLU A 169 20.06 9.57 3.54
CA GLU A 169 21.23 9.25 4.36
C GLU A 169 20.85 9.00 5.83
N TYR A 170 19.94 9.81 6.37
CA TYR A 170 19.56 9.73 7.77
C TYR A 170 18.44 8.73 8.07
N LEU A 171 17.40 8.65 7.21
CA LEU A 171 16.23 7.80 7.41
C LEU A 171 16.36 6.45 6.70
N GLY A 172 17.38 6.28 5.85
CA GLY A 172 17.56 5.09 5.03
C GLY A 172 16.50 4.97 3.94
N THR A 173 16.15 3.73 3.60
CA THR A 173 15.18 3.40 2.54
C THR A 173 13.79 3.07 3.06
N ASP A 174 13.48 3.33 4.33
CA ASP A 174 12.15 3.10 4.91
C ASP A 174 11.15 4.17 4.46
N LEU A 175 10.38 3.85 3.43
CA LEU A 175 9.41 4.79 2.84
C LEU A 175 8.30 5.20 3.83
N SER A 176 7.93 4.33 4.77
CA SER A 176 6.92 4.63 5.78
C SER A 176 7.42 5.68 6.76
N LYS A 177 8.68 5.54 7.20
CA LYS A 177 9.36 6.51 8.07
C LYS A 177 9.53 7.85 7.36
N ILE A 178 10.06 7.82 6.14
CA ILE A 178 10.25 9.03 5.32
C ILE A 178 8.91 9.74 5.10
N SER A 179 7.86 9.00 4.73
CA SER A 179 6.53 9.59 4.49
C SER A 179 5.97 10.29 5.73
N LYS A 180 6.18 9.75 6.93
CA LYS A 180 5.77 10.41 8.19
C LYS A 180 6.51 11.72 8.43
N GLU A 181 7.81 11.75 8.19
CA GLU A 181 8.60 12.99 8.33
C GLU A 181 8.19 14.05 7.29
N LEU A 182 7.90 13.62 6.05
CA LEU A 182 7.38 14.53 5.04
C LEU A 182 6.00 15.11 5.40
N GLU A 183 5.13 14.36 6.06
CA GLU A 183 3.86 14.91 6.55
C GLU A 183 4.08 16.02 7.58
N LYS A 184 5.07 15.88 8.49
CA LYS A 184 5.41 16.95 9.44
C LYS A 184 5.89 18.20 8.71
N LEU A 185 6.79 18.06 7.71
CA LEU A 185 7.26 19.18 6.91
C LEU A 185 6.12 19.91 6.20
N LYS A 186 5.16 19.18 5.63
CA LYS A 186 4.01 19.79 4.96
C LYS A 186 3.06 20.53 5.90
N LEU A 187 2.99 20.14 7.17
CA LEU A 187 2.22 20.88 8.18
C LEU A 187 2.92 22.18 8.60
N ALA A 188 4.24 22.22 8.55
CA ALA A 188 5.05 23.35 8.97
C ALA A 188 5.31 24.36 7.84
N LEU A 189 5.35 23.92 6.58
CA LEU A 189 5.75 24.73 5.44
C LEU A 189 4.55 25.15 4.57
N PRO A 190 4.55 26.38 4.02
CA PRO A 190 3.55 26.80 3.03
C PRO A 190 3.58 25.89 1.80
N GLN A 191 2.44 25.79 1.10
CA GLN A 191 2.39 25.13 -0.20
C GLN A 191 3.32 25.80 -1.22
N GLN A 192 3.76 25.03 -2.21
CA GLN A 192 4.72 25.44 -3.25
C GLN A 192 6.14 25.77 -2.73
N THR A 193 6.45 25.42 -1.47
CA THR A 193 7.80 25.58 -0.94
C THR A 193 8.74 24.53 -1.53
N GLU A 194 9.96 24.94 -1.87
CA GLU A 194 11.08 24.03 -2.09
C GLU A 194 11.67 23.62 -0.73
N ILE A 195 11.62 22.34 -0.41
CA ILE A 195 12.19 21.79 0.83
C ILE A 195 13.71 21.78 0.70
N THR A 196 14.38 22.50 1.59
CA THR A 196 15.84 22.63 1.65
C THR A 196 16.40 21.85 2.86
N PRO A 197 17.73 21.66 2.97
CA PRO A 197 18.36 21.10 4.17
C PRO A 197 18.01 21.84 5.46
N GLU A 198 17.93 23.16 5.42
CA GLU A 198 17.59 24.01 6.56
C GLU A 198 16.19 23.70 7.10
N HIS A 199 15.21 23.51 6.22
CA HIS A 199 13.86 23.07 6.61
C HIS A 199 13.86 21.69 7.29
N ILE A 200 14.73 20.77 6.82
CA ILE A 200 14.85 19.44 7.43
C ILE A 200 15.47 19.56 8.81
N GLU A 201 16.51 20.36 8.96
CA GLU A 201 17.18 20.60 10.24
C GLU A 201 16.21 21.21 11.26
N GLU A 202 15.47 22.24 10.87
CA GLU A 202 14.56 22.96 11.76
C GLU A 202 13.36 22.08 12.20
N HIS A 203 12.76 21.30 11.29
CA HIS A 203 11.48 20.62 11.56
C HIS A 203 11.61 19.12 11.83
N ILE A 204 12.71 18.50 11.43
CA ILE A 204 12.97 17.06 11.65
C ILE A 204 14.10 16.84 12.65
N GLY A 205 14.97 17.86 12.84
CA GLY A 205 16.10 17.80 13.77
C GLY A 205 17.28 16.97 13.22
N ILE A 206 17.45 16.93 11.90
CA ILE A 206 18.54 16.23 11.21
C ILE A 206 19.50 17.27 10.64
N SER A 207 20.73 17.36 11.17
CA SER A 207 21.78 18.21 10.62
C SER A 207 22.98 17.39 10.11
N LYS A 208 23.76 17.98 9.19
CA LYS A 208 25.02 17.37 8.70
C LYS A 208 26.09 17.19 9.76
N ASP A 209 26.01 17.93 10.84
CA ASP A 209 27.06 17.95 11.88
C ASP A 209 27.01 16.70 12.79
N TYR A 210 25.92 15.88 12.71
CA TYR A 210 25.81 14.65 13.49
C TYR A 210 26.52 13.42 12.87
N ASN A 211 27.10 13.53 11.67
CA ASN A 211 27.75 12.42 10.96
C ASN A 211 29.30 12.42 11.07
N ASN A 212 29.86 13.03 12.08
CA ASN A 212 31.33 13.04 12.33
C ASN A 212 31.74 12.06 13.44
N PHE A 213 31.22 10.81 13.39
CA PHE A 213 31.75 9.72 14.21
C PHE A 213 31.92 8.44 13.39
#